data_8dc366c5d1df1594c8fc461aca3ca583
#
_entry.id   8dc366c5d1df1594c8fc461aca3ca583
#
_cell.length_a   1.000
_cell.length_b   1.000
_cell.length_c   1.000
_cell.angle_alpha   90.00
_cell.angle_beta   90.00
_cell.angle_gamma   90.00
#
_symmetry.space_group_name_H-M   'P 1'
#
loop_
_entity.id
_entity.type
_entity.pdbx_description
1 polymer ?
#
loop_
_entity_poly.entity_id
_entity_poly.type
_entity_poly.pdbx_seq_one_letter_code
_entity_poly.pdbx_strand_id
1 'polypeptide(L)'
;SEMCIRDRIRNVDMDVETESFDALLASAQSQAEELGGYIESSSISNSSYASSTSAARSARLTARIPSEKLDGYLAGISKQSNVTRKSESTEDVTLQYVDLQSHKKALLAEQESLLSMMEQAESIEDIIAINEQLTDVRYQIESMESQLRTYDNQVDYSTVNLYIDEVERYTPGAAKSAGARIAEGFSANIYRVGSFFKNFAIEFIILLPILIAIAIVLGIAILIVRIIIKVSEKHQAGKKTSAKTEIRTGDRYRQKPGKEQIHGAEQTEKSGLCNAGRTPERGQVHTDESLS
;
A
#
# COMPACT_ATOMS: atom_id res chain seq x y z
N SER A 1 3.10 -51.10 -1.67
CA SER A 1 3.02 -49.99 -2.65
C SER A 1 2.24 -48.78 -2.14
N GLU A 2 1.78 -48.77 -0.88
CA GLU A 2 1.05 -47.63 -0.28
C GLU A 2 1.95 -46.66 0.51
N MET A 3 3.24 -46.99 0.62
CA MET A 3 4.19 -46.20 1.44
C MET A 3 4.72 -44.90 0.76
N CYS A 4 4.48 -44.71 -0.54
CA CYS A 4 5.08 -43.60 -1.30
C CYS A 4 4.24 -42.32 -1.39
N ILE A 5 3.05 -42.26 -0.77
CA ILE A 5 2.17 -41.08 -0.88
C ILE A 5 2.03 -40.35 0.45
N ARG A 6 2.41 -40.96 1.58
CA ARG A 6 2.18 -40.38 2.92
C ARG A 6 3.24 -39.41 3.45
N ASP A 7 4.46 -39.47 2.96
CA ASP A 7 5.57 -38.74 3.59
C ASP A 7 5.91 -37.47 2.82
N ARG A 8 4.91 -36.68 2.43
CA ARG A 8 5.09 -35.40 1.73
C ARG A 8 4.53 -34.25 2.55
N ILE A 9 5.38 -33.27 2.79
CA ILE A 9 5.00 -32.01 3.40
C ILE A 9 4.52 -31.07 2.29
N ARG A 10 3.29 -30.53 2.41
CA ARG A 10 2.73 -29.58 1.46
C ARG A 10 2.59 -28.20 2.14
N ASN A 11 3.19 -27.19 1.53
CA ASN A 11 3.06 -25.80 1.95
C ASN A 11 2.45 -24.99 0.81
N VAL A 12 1.46 -24.17 1.13
CA VAL A 12 0.76 -23.34 0.16
C VAL A 12 0.78 -21.89 0.62
N ASP A 13 1.28 -21.01 -0.23
CA ASP A 13 1.18 -19.56 -0.08
C ASP A 13 0.14 -19.05 -1.07
N MET A 14 -0.89 -18.36 -0.59
CA MET A 14 -1.98 -17.84 -1.40
C MET A 14 -2.26 -16.39 -1.06
N ASP A 15 -2.19 -15.51 -2.06
CA ASP A 15 -2.55 -14.11 -1.96
C ASP A 15 -3.93 -13.93 -2.60
N VAL A 16 -4.86 -13.34 -1.87
CA VAL A 16 -6.24 -13.15 -2.31
C VAL A 16 -6.72 -11.73 -2.03
N GLU A 17 -7.54 -11.23 -2.94
CA GLU A 17 -8.25 -9.97 -2.80
C GLU A 17 -9.73 -10.21 -2.53
N THR A 18 -10.32 -9.36 -1.71
CA THR A 18 -11.76 -9.43 -1.40
C THR A 18 -12.36 -8.04 -1.19
N GLU A 19 -13.61 -7.88 -1.63
CA GLU A 19 -14.46 -6.72 -1.32
C GLU A 19 -15.18 -6.89 0.03
N SER A 20 -15.20 -8.11 0.59
CA SER A 20 -15.87 -8.46 1.84
C SER A 20 -14.89 -9.10 2.84
N PHE A 21 -14.00 -8.28 3.39
CA PHE A 21 -12.87 -8.72 4.21
C PHE A 21 -13.29 -9.58 5.40
N ASP A 22 -14.22 -9.10 6.24
CA ASP A 22 -14.61 -9.81 7.46
C ASP A 22 -15.32 -11.14 7.16
N ALA A 23 -16.11 -11.18 6.07
CA ALA A 23 -16.82 -12.40 5.66
C ALA A 23 -15.84 -13.47 5.16
N LEU A 24 -14.84 -13.08 4.36
CA LEU A 24 -13.83 -14.02 3.88
C LEU A 24 -12.95 -14.54 5.02
N LEU A 25 -12.52 -13.66 5.92
CA LEU A 25 -11.69 -14.03 7.06
C LEU A 25 -12.43 -15.03 7.97
N ALA A 26 -13.68 -14.73 8.33
CA ALA A 26 -14.51 -15.63 9.14
C ALA A 26 -14.77 -16.98 8.42
N SER A 27 -15.04 -16.94 7.11
CA SER A 27 -15.24 -18.14 6.30
C SER A 27 -13.97 -18.99 6.23
N ALA A 28 -12.79 -18.39 6.08
CA ALA A 28 -11.52 -19.10 6.04
C ALA A 28 -11.23 -19.81 7.38
N GLN A 29 -11.55 -19.16 8.51
CA GLN A 29 -11.40 -19.76 9.84
C GLN A 29 -12.39 -20.90 10.06
N SER A 30 -13.69 -20.70 9.80
CA SER A 30 -14.72 -21.73 9.95
C SER A 30 -14.46 -22.95 9.08
N GLN A 31 -14.05 -22.75 7.81
CA GLN A 31 -13.74 -23.86 6.91
C GLN A 31 -12.52 -24.66 7.37
N ALA A 32 -11.50 -24.01 7.95
CA ALA A 32 -10.37 -24.72 8.51
C ALA A 32 -10.82 -25.65 9.65
N GLU A 33 -11.64 -25.16 10.58
CA GLU A 33 -12.16 -25.92 11.71
C GLU A 33 -13.11 -27.05 11.26
N GLU A 34 -14.03 -26.79 10.33
CA GLU A 34 -14.97 -27.79 9.77
C GLU A 34 -14.24 -28.97 9.10
N LEU A 35 -13.09 -28.67 8.48
CA LEU A 35 -12.26 -29.68 7.85
C LEU A 35 -11.39 -30.48 8.87
N GLY A 36 -11.42 -30.10 10.14
CA GLY A 36 -10.62 -30.72 11.20
C GLY A 36 -9.20 -30.15 11.28
N GLY A 37 -8.97 -28.99 10.69
CA GLY A 37 -7.75 -28.21 10.82
C GLY A 37 -7.84 -27.21 11.97
N TYR A 38 -6.85 -26.34 12.06
CA TYR A 38 -6.81 -25.25 13.06
C TYR A 38 -6.03 -24.05 12.53
N ILE A 39 -6.28 -22.90 13.14
CA ILE A 39 -5.53 -21.67 12.86
C ILE A 39 -4.34 -21.60 13.80
N GLU A 40 -3.14 -21.58 13.22
CA GLU A 40 -1.87 -21.45 13.96
C GLU A 40 -1.61 -19.99 14.32
N SER A 41 -1.83 -19.08 13.39
CA SER A 41 -1.69 -17.63 13.62
C SER A 41 -2.66 -16.82 12.77
N SER A 42 -3.11 -15.68 13.31
CA SER A 42 -3.91 -14.70 12.60
C SER A 42 -3.46 -13.31 12.98
N SER A 43 -3.15 -12.48 12.00
CA SER A 43 -2.75 -11.09 12.19
C SER A 43 -3.50 -10.20 11.22
N ILE A 44 -4.12 -9.14 11.74
CA ILE A 44 -4.86 -8.15 10.95
C ILE A 44 -4.14 -6.83 11.06
N SER A 45 -3.89 -6.18 9.94
CA SER A 45 -3.26 -4.86 9.85
C SER A 45 -4.19 -3.89 9.15
N ASN A 46 -4.39 -2.72 9.76
CA ASN A 46 -5.13 -1.61 9.16
C ASN A 46 -4.12 -0.59 8.66
N SER A 47 -3.98 -0.44 7.37
CA SER A 47 -3.13 0.58 6.78
C SER A 47 -3.88 1.91 6.74
N SER A 48 -3.70 2.73 7.79
CA SER A 48 -4.15 4.13 7.79
C SER A 48 -3.04 5.05 7.30
N TYR A 49 -2.62 4.92 6.05
CA TYR A 49 -1.84 5.97 5.41
C TYR A 49 -2.77 7.12 5.06
N ALA A 50 -2.54 8.27 5.70
CA ALA A 50 -3.32 9.51 5.59
C ALA A 50 -3.37 10.14 4.19
N SER A 51 -2.95 9.43 3.14
CA SER A 51 -2.87 9.92 1.76
C SER A 51 -3.79 9.20 0.77
N SER A 52 -4.47 8.13 1.15
CA SER A 52 -5.45 7.48 0.28
C SER A 52 -6.81 7.44 0.94
N THR A 53 -7.83 7.81 0.20
CA THR A 53 -9.24 7.91 0.60
C THR A 53 -9.88 6.56 0.95
N SER A 54 -9.10 5.49 0.94
CA SER A 54 -9.53 4.12 1.21
C SER A 54 -8.54 3.48 2.20
N ALA A 55 -9.00 3.22 3.42
CA ALA A 55 -8.28 2.42 4.39
C ALA A 55 -8.36 0.96 3.94
N ALA A 56 -7.32 0.45 3.29
CA ALA A 56 -7.22 -0.95 2.94
C ALA A 56 -6.77 -1.75 4.17
N ARG A 57 -7.54 -2.78 4.53
CA ARG A 57 -7.17 -3.74 5.57
C ARG A 57 -6.47 -4.93 4.93
N SER A 58 -5.50 -5.49 5.62
CA SER A 58 -4.88 -6.74 5.22
C SER A 58 -4.83 -7.72 6.39
N ALA A 59 -4.93 -9.01 6.09
CA ALA A 59 -4.76 -10.06 7.08
C ALA A 59 -3.76 -11.11 6.57
N ARG A 60 -3.02 -11.66 7.52
CA ARG A 60 -2.22 -12.86 7.32
C ARG A 60 -2.76 -13.95 8.23
N LEU A 61 -3.12 -15.07 7.63
CA LEU A 61 -3.66 -16.23 8.32
C LEU A 61 -2.79 -17.44 8.00
N THR A 62 -2.24 -18.09 9.03
CA THR A 62 -1.58 -19.40 8.85
C THR A 62 -2.51 -20.48 9.40
N ALA A 63 -2.95 -21.35 8.50
CA ALA A 63 -3.84 -22.45 8.83
C ALA A 63 -3.14 -23.80 8.64
N ARG A 64 -3.41 -24.74 9.53
CA ARG A 64 -3.01 -26.15 9.43
C ARG A 64 -4.21 -26.97 9.03
N ILE A 65 -4.19 -27.50 7.83
CA ILE A 65 -5.30 -28.24 7.23
C ILE A 65 -4.88 -29.69 6.99
N PRO A 66 -5.69 -30.68 7.36
CA PRO A 66 -5.39 -32.08 7.05
C PRO A 66 -5.05 -32.22 5.56
N SER A 67 -3.93 -32.91 5.27
CA SER A 67 -3.36 -32.97 3.89
C SER A 67 -4.35 -33.49 2.86
N GLU A 68 -5.22 -34.41 3.26
CA GLU A 68 -6.27 -35.00 2.41
C GLU A 68 -7.38 -33.99 2.03
N LYS A 69 -7.56 -32.92 2.85
CA LYS A 69 -8.63 -31.95 2.67
C LYS A 69 -8.14 -30.60 2.16
N LEU A 70 -6.83 -30.46 1.95
CA LEU A 70 -6.21 -29.22 1.52
C LEU A 70 -6.84 -28.65 0.24
N ASP A 71 -7.03 -29.48 -0.77
CA ASP A 71 -7.56 -29.02 -2.06
C ASP A 71 -9.01 -28.51 -1.95
N GLY A 72 -9.81 -29.12 -1.05
CA GLY A 72 -11.15 -28.65 -0.73
C GLY A 72 -11.16 -27.29 -0.07
N TYR A 73 -10.25 -27.06 0.88
CA TYR A 73 -10.06 -25.77 1.55
C TYR A 73 -9.68 -24.68 0.56
N LEU A 74 -8.65 -24.92 -0.27
CA LEU A 74 -8.18 -23.96 -1.27
C LEU A 74 -9.27 -23.63 -2.30
N ALA A 75 -10.06 -24.61 -2.72
CA ALA A 75 -11.19 -24.39 -3.62
C ALA A 75 -12.30 -23.55 -2.96
N GLY A 76 -12.55 -23.73 -1.66
CA GLY A 76 -13.49 -22.94 -0.88
C GLY A 76 -13.11 -21.48 -0.84
N ILE A 77 -11.85 -21.17 -0.53
CA ILE A 77 -11.32 -19.81 -0.51
C ILE A 77 -11.35 -19.18 -1.91
N SER A 78 -10.92 -19.90 -2.94
CA SER A 78 -10.88 -19.40 -4.33
C SER A 78 -12.27 -19.07 -4.90
N LYS A 79 -13.34 -19.64 -4.37
CA LYS A 79 -14.72 -19.31 -4.77
C LYS A 79 -15.22 -17.99 -4.20
N GLN A 80 -14.67 -17.57 -3.06
CA GLN A 80 -15.13 -16.40 -2.31
C GLN A 80 -14.21 -15.18 -2.47
N SER A 81 -13.08 -15.35 -3.16
CA SER A 81 -12.06 -14.34 -3.32
C SER A 81 -11.44 -14.35 -4.71
N ASN A 82 -10.79 -13.26 -5.09
CA ASN A 82 -9.96 -13.18 -6.29
C ASN A 82 -8.52 -13.60 -5.94
N VAL A 83 -8.09 -14.76 -6.44
CA VAL A 83 -6.73 -15.25 -6.20
C VAL A 83 -5.76 -14.50 -7.13
N THR A 84 -4.86 -13.73 -6.53
CA THR A 84 -3.82 -12.97 -7.28
C THR A 84 -2.55 -13.79 -7.46
N ARG A 85 -2.21 -14.60 -6.45
CA ARG A 85 -1.06 -15.51 -6.51
C ARG A 85 -1.35 -16.79 -5.71
N LYS A 86 -0.93 -17.92 -6.25
CA LYS A 86 -0.87 -19.19 -5.55
C LYS A 86 0.47 -19.85 -5.83
N SER A 87 1.18 -20.21 -4.77
CA SER A 87 2.41 -20.99 -4.83
C SER A 87 2.24 -22.23 -3.97
N GLU A 88 2.57 -23.38 -4.50
CA GLU A 88 2.50 -24.63 -3.79
C GLU A 88 3.86 -25.32 -3.84
N SER A 89 4.40 -25.70 -2.68
CA SER A 89 5.63 -26.44 -2.53
C SER A 89 5.34 -27.79 -1.88
N THR A 90 5.92 -28.82 -2.44
CA THR A 90 5.82 -30.18 -1.90
C THR A 90 7.22 -30.74 -1.69
N GLU A 91 7.51 -31.15 -0.48
CA GLU A 91 8.77 -31.76 -0.07
C GLU A 91 8.55 -33.22 0.30
N ASP A 92 9.35 -34.11 -0.28
CA ASP A 92 9.35 -35.54 0.04
C ASP A 92 10.37 -35.80 1.16
N VAL A 93 9.87 -36.18 2.33
CA VAL A 93 10.67 -36.39 3.53
C VAL A 93 10.84 -37.87 3.90
N THR A 94 10.46 -38.78 2.98
CA THR A 94 10.51 -40.22 3.20
C THR A 94 11.88 -40.69 3.64
N LEU A 95 12.96 -40.23 2.98
CA LEU A 95 14.32 -40.66 3.32
C LEU A 95 14.74 -40.13 4.69
N GLN A 96 14.46 -38.86 4.98
CA GLN A 96 14.76 -38.24 6.28
C GLN A 96 14.02 -38.95 7.42
N TYR A 97 12.76 -39.27 7.20
CA TYR A 97 11.94 -39.99 8.18
C TYR A 97 12.46 -41.40 8.47
N VAL A 98 12.76 -42.17 7.42
CA VAL A 98 13.30 -43.54 7.54
C VAL A 98 14.68 -43.53 8.21
N ASP A 99 15.53 -42.56 7.91
CA ASP A 99 16.83 -42.43 8.51
C ASP A 99 16.73 -42.14 10.02
N LEU A 100 15.91 -41.15 10.41
CA LEU A 100 15.63 -40.86 11.82
C LEU A 100 15.06 -42.07 12.57
N GLN A 101 14.13 -42.81 11.95
CA GLN A 101 13.52 -44.01 12.55
C GLN A 101 14.57 -45.13 12.72
N SER A 102 15.46 -45.28 11.75
CA SER A 102 16.55 -46.28 11.79
C SER A 102 17.58 -45.93 12.88
N HIS A 103 17.92 -44.63 12.98
CA HIS A 103 18.84 -44.14 14.02
C HIS A 103 18.23 -44.34 15.43
N LYS A 104 16.96 -43.94 15.62
CA LYS A 104 16.22 -44.19 16.86
C LYS A 104 16.26 -45.66 17.26
N LYS A 105 16.04 -46.58 16.29
CA LYS A 105 16.10 -48.04 16.55
C LYS A 105 17.45 -48.49 16.98
N ALA A 106 18.54 -47.96 16.40
CA ALA A 106 19.91 -48.25 16.83
C ALA A 106 20.19 -47.78 18.25
N LEU A 107 19.78 -46.55 18.60
CA LEU A 107 19.90 -45.99 19.94
C LEU A 107 19.12 -46.77 21.00
N LEU A 108 17.92 -47.29 20.65
CA LEU A 108 17.18 -48.16 21.56
C LEU A 108 17.89 -49.49 21.82
N ALA A 109 18.54 -50.10 20.82
CA ALA A 109 19.34 -51.30 21.00
C ALA A 109 20.61 -51.04 21.85
N GLU A 110 21.23 -49.83 21.68
CA GLU A 110 22.34 -49.38 22.51
C GLU A 110 21.89 -49.19 23.95
N GLN A 111 20.75 -48.54 24.18
CA GLN A 111 20.16 -48.40 25.52
C GLN A 111 19.94 -49.73 26.20
N GLU A 112 19.38 -50.74 25.50
CA GLU A 112 19.17 -52.08 26.03
C GLU A 112 20.51 -52.74 26.41
N SER A 113 21.54 -52.59 25.59
CA SER A 113 22.89 -53.13 25.87
C SER A 113 23.51 -52.45 27.09
N LEU A 114 23.41 -51.14 27.23
CA LEU A 114 23.91 -50.39 28.38
C LEU A 114 23.18 -50.81 29.69
N LEU A 115 21.88 -51.02 29.63
CA LEU A 115 21.12 -51.51 30.77
C LEU A 115 21.55 -52.94 31.20
N SER A 116 21.81 -53.82 30.20
CA SER A 116 22.32 -55.17 30.49
C SER A 116 23.75 -55.12 31.11
N MET A 117 24.60 -54.20 30.64
CA MET A 117 25.92 -53.96 31.24
C MET A 117 25.83 -53.42 32.67
N MET A 118 24.88 -52.50 32.92
CA MET A 118 24.64 -51.96 34.25
C MET A 118 24.21 -53.06 35.27
N GLU A 119 23.39 -54.03 34.84
CA GLU A 119 22.99 -55.16 35.67
C GLU A 119 24.19 -56.06 36.04
N GLN A 120 25.23 -56.10 35.23
CA GLN A 120 26.43 -56.92 35.40
C GLN A 120 27.59 -56.18 36.04
N ALA A 121 27.48 -54.87 36.25
CA ALA A 121 28.53 -54.03 36.81
C ALA A 121 28.73 -54.30 38.31
N GLU A 122 29.93 -54.52 38.69
CA GLU A 122 30.30 -54.81 40.12
C GLU A 122 30.94 -53.54 40.77
N SER A 123 31.46 -52.62 39.98
CA SER A 123 32.12 -51.41 40.46
C SER A 123 31.20 -50.20 40.41
N ILE A 124 31.30 -49.31 41.40
CA ILE A 124 30.55 -48.07 41.42
C ILE A 124 31.00 -47.13 40.30
N GLU A 125 32.27 -47.13 39.95
CA GLU A 125 32.87 -46.39 38.87
C GLU A 125 32.28 -46.78 37.52
N ASP A 126 32.12 -48.08 37.27
CA ASP A 126 31.50 -48.61 36.06
C ASP A 126 30.01 -48.23 35.97
N ILE A 127 29.30 -48.31 37.09
CA ILE A 127 27.88 -47.89 37.16
C ILE A 127 27.74 -46.41 36.84
N ILE A 128 28.60 -45.55 37.34
CA ILE A 128 28.59 -44.11 37.06
C ILE A 128 28.83 -43.88 35.56
N ALA A 129 29.88 -44.50 34.98
CA ALA A 129 30.23 -44.34 33.57
C ALA A 129 29.10 -44.83 32.63
N ILE A 130 28.51 -45.98 32.94
CA ILE A 130 27.37 -46.51 32.19
C ILE A 130 26.14 -45.60 32.32
N ASN A 131 25.88 -45.06 33.50
CA ASN A 131 24.74 -44.15 33.72
C ASN A 131 24.90 -42.82 32.96
N GLU A 132 26.15 -42.30 32.85
CA GLU A 132 26.41 -41.12 31.99
C GLU A 132 26.08 -41.42 30.53
N GLN A 133 26.58 -42.55 29.98
CA GLN A 133 26.26 -42.96 28.62
C GLN A 133 24.76 -43.20 28.39
N LEU A 134 24.11 -43.84 29.37
CA LEU A 134 22.67 -44.08 29.31
C LEU A 134 21.89 -42.76 29.28
N THR A 135 22.35 -41.74 30.00
CA THR A 135 21.73 -40.42 30.00
C THR A 135 21.85 -39.78 28.62
N ASP A 136 23.04 -39.85 28.01
CA ASP A 136 23.29 -39.30 26.67
C ASP A 136 22.43 -40.01 25.59
N VAL A 137 22.38 -41.34 25.64
CA VAL A 137 21.52 -42.15 24.70
C VAL A 137 20.05 -41.81 24.86
N ARG A 138 19.57 -41.65 26.10
CA ARG A 138 18.17 -41.24 26.33
C ARG A 138 17.87 -39.85 25.75
N TYR A 139 18.75 -38.91 25.96
CA TYR A 139 18.62 -37.57 25.38
C TYR A 139 18.55 -37.61 23.83
N GLN A 140 19.41 -38.46 23.22
CA GLN A 140 19.38 -38.62 21.77
C GLN A 140 18.06 -39.26 21.28
N ILE A 141 17.55 -40.31 21.99
CA ILE A 141 16.27 -40.93 21.68
C ILE A 141 15.14 -39.87 21.75
N GLU A 142 15.06 -39.09 22.82
CA GLU A 142 14.06 -38.03 22.98
C GLU A 142 14.12 -37.00 21.87
N SER A 143 15.35 -36.63 21.45
CA SER A 143 15.57 -35.71 20.32
C SER A 143 15.05 -36.30 19.03
N MET A 144 15.35 -37.57 18.73
CA MET A 144 14.85 -38.26 17.52
C MET A 144 13.32 -38.37 17.53
N GLU A 145 12.73 -38.68 18.68
CA GLU A 145 11.27 -38.76 18.85
C GLU A 145 10.60 -37.41 18.62
N SER A 146 11.22 -36.32 19.09
CA SER A 146 10.71 -34.98 18.87
C SER A 146 10.74 -34.59 17.37
N GLN A 147 11.84 -34.97 16.68
CA GLN A 147 11.95 -34.72 15.23
C GLN A 147 10.93 -35.54 14.43
N LEU A 148 10.78 -36.86 14.73
CA LEU A 148 9.78 -37.71 14.09
C LEU A 148 8.37 -37.15 14.30
N ARG A 149 8.01 -36.72 15.50
CA ARG A 149 6.70 -36.10 15.79
C ARG A 149 6.48 -34.81 15.02
N THR A 150 7.54 -34.05 14.77
CA THR A 150 7.46 -32.83 13.94
C THR A 150 7.16 -33.21 12.49
N TYR A 151 7.83 -34.21 11.94
CA TYR A 151 7.54 -34.71 10.58
C TYR A 151 6.13 -35.27 10.47
N ASP A 152 5.69 -36.09 11.43
CA ASP A 152 4.34 -36.64 11.48
C ASP A 152 3.31 -35.50 11.41
N ASN A 153 3.48 -34.46 12.22
CA ASN A 153 2.57 -33.32 12.20
C ASN A 153 2.59 -32.54 10.85
N GLN A 154 3.76 -32.38 10.23
CA GLN A 154 3.90 -31.69 8.95
C GLN A 154 3.35 -32.49 7.76
N VAL A 155 3.39 -33.80 7.84
CA VAL A 155 2.81 -34.71 6.84
C VAL A 155 1.30 -34.78 6.98
N ASP A 156 0.80 -34.90 8.21
CA ASP A 156 -0.62 -34.98 8.50
C ASP A 156 -1.35 -33.68 8.21
N TYR A 157 -0.69 -32.53 8.47
CA TYR A 157 -1.24 -31.18 8.30
C TYR A 157 -0.41 -30.34 7.33
N SER A 158 -1.00 -30.00 6.22
CA SER A 158 -0.43 -29.02 5.29
C SER A 158 -0.53 -27.60 5.85
N THR A 159 0.50 -26.80 5.59
CA THR A 159 0.52 -25.39 5.99
C THR A 159 -0.05 -24.53 4.88
N VAL A 160 -1.03 -23.69 5.20
CA VAL A 160 -1.58 -22.70 4.27
C VAL A 160 -1.34 -21.30 4.84
N ASN A 161 -0.51 -20.52 4.17
CA ASN A 161 -0.31 -19.10 4.44
C ASN A 161 -1.23 -18.31 3.51
N LEU A 162 -2.29 -17.75 4.06
CA LEU A 162 -3.27 -16.96 3.33
C LEU A 162 -3.05 -15.49 3.62
N TYR A 163 -2.79 -14.68 2.58
CA TYR A 163 -2.71 -13.24 2.62
C TYR A 163 -3.98 -12.68 2.02
N ILE A 164 -4.73 -11.93 2.80
CA ILE A 164 -6.02 -11.35 2.41
C ILE A 164 -5.85 -9.84 2.34
N ASP A 165 -6.07 -9.27 1.17
CA ASP A 165 -6.08 -7.83 0.96
C ASP A 165 -7.52 -7.36 0.68
N GLU A 166 -7.97 -6.36 1.43
CA GLU A 166 -9.23 -5.69 1.18
C GLU A 166 -9.09 -4.72 0.01
N VAL A 167 -9.95 -4.85 -0.98
CA VAL A 167 -9.93 -4.00 -2.17
C VAL A 167 -11.33 -3.44 -2.44
N GLU A 168 -11.40 -2.20 -2.93
CA GLU A 168 -12.68 -1.66 -3.42
C GLU A 168 -13.09 -2.30 -4.75
N ARG A 169 -12.16 -2.89 -5.45
CA ARG A 169 -12.35 -3.55 -6.74
C ARG A 169 -11.23 -4.56 -7.00
N TYR A 170 -11.60 -5.73 -7.46
CA TYR A 170 -10.63 -6.78 -7.79
C TYR A 170 -9.63 -6.36 -8.86
N THR A 171 -8.39 -6.77 -8.69
CA THR A 171 -7.37 -6.67 -9.74
C THR A 171 -7.79 -7.53 -10.93
N PRO A 172 -7.90 -6.96 -12.15
CA PRO A 172 -8.27 -7.72 -13.31
C PRO A 172 -7.26 -8.85 -13.56
N GLY A 173 -7.75 -10.08 -13.64
CA GLY A 173 -6.91 -11.21 -14.07
C GLY A 173 -6.32 -10.96 -15.45
N ALA A 174 -5.22 -11.66 -15.80
CA ALA A 174 -4.57 -11.51 -17.10
C ALA A 174 -5.59 -11.68 -18.24
N ALA A 175 -5.89 -10.57 -18.91
CA ALA A 175 -6.89 -10.54 -19.97
C ALA A 175 -6.44 -11.41 -21.15
N LYS A 176 -7.23 -12.42 -21.46
CA LYS A 176 -6.93 -13.42 -22.51
C LYS A 176 -7.09 -12.88 -23.93
N SER A 177 -7.75 -11.72 -24.11
CA SER A 177 -7.97 -11.12 -25.45
C SER A 177 -7.78 -9.60 -25.42
N ALA A 178 -7.35 -9.02 -26.54
CA ALA A 178 -7.16 -7.58 -26.69
C ALA A 178 -8.46 -6.79 -26.44
N GLY A 179 -9.63 -7.33 -26.84
CA GLY A 179 -10.92 -6.72 -26.58
C GLY A 179 -11.28 -6.66 -25.09
N ALA A 180 -10.98 -7.72 -24.32
CA ALA A 180 -11.18 -7.73 -22.88
C ALA A 180 -10.29 -6.69 -22.18
N ARG A 181 -9.02 -6.56 -22.61
CA ARG A 181 -8.09 -5.53 -22.07
C ARG A 181 -8.58 -4.10 -22.34
N ILE A 182 -9.14 -3.84 -23.51
CA ILE A 182 -9.70 -2.52 -23.84
C ILE A 182 -10.94 -2.24 -22.99
N ALA A 183 -11.85 -3.21 -22.84
CA ALA A 183 -13.05 -3.08 -22.02
C ALA A 183 -12.72 -2.84 -20.54
N GLU A 184 -11.75 -3.58 -20.00
CA GLU A 184 -11.24 -3.40 -18.63
C GLU A 184 -10.54 -2.04 -18.44
N GLY A 185 -9.68 -1.64 -19.37
CA GLY A 185 -9.03 -0.32 -19.34
C GLY A 185 -10.02 0.83 -19.41
N PHE A 186 -11.08 0.69 -20.22
CA PHE A 186 -12.14 1.69 -20.31
C PHE A 186 -12.97 1.77 -19.02
N SER A 187 -13.36 0.62 -18.45
CA SER A 187 -14.09 0.57 -17.19
C SER A 187 -13.26 1.11 -16.01
N ALA A 188 -11.95 0.81 -15.97
CA ALA A 188 -11.03 1.32 -14.95
C ALA A 188 -10.88 2.85 -15.04
N ASN A 189 -10.83 3.40 -16.25
CA ASN A 189 -10.75 4.85 -16.44
C ASN A 189 -12.07 5.56 -16.07
N ILE A 190 -13.23 4.98 -16.37
CA ILE A 190 -14.53 5.52 -15.93
C ILE A 190 -14.61 5.53 -14.40
N TYR A 191 -14.16 4.47 -13.75
CA TYR A 191 -14.13 4.41 -12.28
C TYR A 191 -13.20 5.47 -11.69
N ARG A 192 -11.99 5.67 -12.25
CA ARG A 192 -11.07 6.74 -11.83
C ARG A 192 -11.69 8.12 -11.95
N VAL A 193 -12.39 8.38 -13.06
CA VAL A 193 -13.09 9.64 -13.26
C VAL A 193 -14.23 9.79 -12.24
N GLY A 194 -14.99 8.73 -11.99
CA GLY A 194 -16.06 8.73 -10.98
C GLY A 194 -15.53 8.97 -9.56
N SER A 195 -14.44 8.31 -9.18
CA SER A 195 -13.81 8.50 -7.87
C SER A 195 -13.20 9.90 -7.72
N PHE A 196 -12.63 10.47 -8.79
CA PHE A 196 -12.16 11.84 -8.81
C PHE A 196 -13.29 12.83 -8.53
N PHE A 197 -14.44 12.69 -9.20
CA PHE A 197 -15.60 13.55 -8.95
C PHE A 197 -16.17 13.38 -7.55
N LYS A 198 -16.22 12.16 -7.03
CA LYS A 198 -16.66 11.90 -5.65
C LYS A 198 -15.73 12.59 -4.63
N ASN A 199 -14.44 12.42 -4.77
CA ASN A 199 -13.45 13.03 -3.89
C ASN A 199 -13.43 14.56 -4.01
N PHE A 200 -13.51 15.06 -5.24
CA PHE A 200 -13.64 16.50 -5.50
C PHE A 200 -14.90 17.10 -4.84
N ALA A 201 -16.03 16.42 -4.91
CA ALA A 201 -17.26 16.88 -4.27
C ALA A 201 -17.13 16.91 -2.73
N ILE A 202 -16.49 15.91 -2.14
CA ILE A 202 -16.24 15.86 -0.70
C ILE A 202 -15.30 17.00 -0.28
N GLU A 203 -14.18 17.19 -0.98
CA GLU A 203 -13.23 18.28 -0.70
C GLU A 203 -13.88 19.66 -0.91
N PHE A 204 -14.70 19.81 -1.95
CA PHE A 204 -15.43 21.05 -2.21
C PHE A 204 -16.40 21.40 -1.07
N ILE A 205 -17.11 20.40 -0.53
CA ILE A 205 -18.01 20.59 0.63
C ILE A 205 -17.22 21.01 1.88
N ILE A 206 -16.05 20.41 2.11
CA ILE A 206 -15.18 20.73 3.24
C ILE A 206 -14.62 22.16 3.11
N LEU A 207 -14.29 22.58 1.88
CA LEU A 207 -13.76 23.91 1.58
C LEU A 207 -14.84 25.03 1.57
N LEU A 208 -16.10 24.63 1.42
CA LEU A 208 -17.24 25.55 1.26
C LEU A 208 -17.32 26.63 2.36
N PRO A 209 -17.17 26.35 3.66
CA PRO A 209 -17.21 27.39 4.69
C PRO A 209 -16.06 28.43 4.52
N ILE A 210 -14.89 27.97 4.06
CA ILE A 210 -13.76 28.89 3.82
C ILE A 210 -14.03 29.76 2.59
N LEU A 211 -14.60 29.20 1.52
CA LEU A 211 -14.99 29.96 0.32
C LEU A 211 -16.07 30.99 0.62
N ILE A 212 -17.06 30.68 1.47
CA ILE A 212 -18.07 31.63 1.93
C ILE A 212 -17.41 32.78 2.71
N ALA A 213 -16.50 32.48 3.62
CA ALA A 213 -15.80 33.52 4.38
C ALA A 213 -15.00 34.46 3.47
N ILE A 214 -14.29 33.92 2.49
CA ILE A 214 -13.55 34.70 1.49
C ILE A 214 -14.49 35.54 0.63
N ALA A 215 -15.62 34.99 0.19
CA ALA A 215 -16.62 35.72 -0.60
C ALA A 215 -17.22 36.89 0.18
N ILE A 216 -17.48 36.73 1.47
CA ILE A 216 -17.98 37.81 2.35
C ILE A 216 -16.93 38.92 2.46
N VAL A 217 -15.64 38.58 2.69
CA VAL A 217 -14.56 39.57 2.81
C VAL A 217 -14.38 40.34 1.49
N LEU A 218 -14.39 39.64 0.35
CA LEU A 218 -14.31 40.26 -0.98
C LEU A 218 -15.54 41.16 -1.25
N GLY A 219 -16.74 40.71 -0.86
CA GLY A 219 -17.96 41.50 -0.99
C GLY A 219 -17.90 42.78 -0.19
N ILE A 220 -17.39 42.75 1.05
CA ILE A 220 -17.20 43.94 1.90
C ILE A 220 -16.14 44.85 1.29
N ALA A 221 -15.01 44.31 0.79
CA ALA A 221 -13.98 45.10 0.14
C ALA A 221 -14.51 45.85 -1.10
N ILE A 222 -15.27 45.18 -1.96
CA ILE A 222 -15.92 45.79 -3.13
C ILE A 222 -16.89 46.87 -2.72
N LEU A 223 -17.64 46.67 -1.66
CA LEU A 223 -18.61 47.64 -1.15
C LEU A 223 -17.90 48.88 -0.61
N ILE A 224 -16.81 48.72 0.13
CA ILE A 224 -15.97 49.82 0.61
C ILE A 224 -15.39 50.62 -0.60
N VAL A 225 -14.86 49.96 -1.61
CA VAL A 225 -14.33 50.62 -2.82
C VAL A 225 -15.45 51.38 -3.52
N ARG A 226 -16.64 50.84 -3.68
CA ARG A 226 -17.80 51.53 -4.27
C ARG A 226 -18.21 52.76 -3.46
N ILE A 227 -18.20 52.68 -2.12
CA ILE A 227 -18.49 53.83 -1.25
C ILE A 227 -17.42 54.93 -1.43
N ILE A 228 -16.12 54.58 -1.45
CA ILE A 228 -15.05 55.50 -1.66
C ILE A 228 -15.15 56.24 -3.00
N ILE A 229 -15.45 55.48 -4.08
CA ILE A 229 -15.64 56.08 -5.43
C ILE A 229 -16.85 57.03 -5.40
N LYS A 230 -17.97 56.64 -4.79
CA LYS A 230 -19.18 57.46 -4.72
C LYS A 230 -19.01 58.71 -3.87
N VAL A 231 -18.20 58.68 -2.80
CA VAL A 231 -17.82 59.82 -1.98
C VAL A 231 -16.86 60.72 -2.73
N SER A 232 -15.88 60.17 -3.46
CA SER A 232 -14.95 60.91 -4.31
C SER A 232 -15.67 61.66 -5.42
N GLU A 233 -16.69 61.06 -6.09
CA GLU A 233 -17.52 61.72 -7.12
C GLU A 233 -18.32 62.89 -6.52
N LYS A 234 -18.88 62.72 -5.30
CA LYS A 234 -19.57 63.83 -4.59
C LYS A 234 -18.64 64.97 -4.22
N HIS A 235 -17.38 64.66 -3.82
CA HIS A 235 -16.39 65.71 -3.53
C HIS A 235 -15.90 66.44 -4.78
N GLN A 236 -15.82 65.76 -5.93
CA GLN A 236 -15.49 66.42 -7.20
C GLN A 236 -16.65 67.29 -7.77
N ALA A 237 -17.89 66.85 -7.55
CA ALA A 237 -19.06 67.64 -7.92
C ALA A 237 -19.18 68.94 -7.14
N GLY A 238 -18.83 68.92 -5.84
CA GLY A 238 -18.78 70.13 -4.98
C GLY A 238 -17.70 71.13 -5.40
N LYS A 239 -16.52 70.67 -5.87
CA LYS A 239 -15.46 71.53 -6.36
C LYS A 239 -15.74 72.16 -7.72
N LYS A 240 -16.50 71.52 -8.60
CA LYS A 240 -16.91 72.09 -9.90
C LYS A 240 -17.97 73.17 -9.75
N THR A 241 -18.78 73.16 -8.72
CA THR A 241 -19.81 74.21 -8.46
C THR A 241 -19.14 75.46 -7.87
N SER A 242 -18.08 75.35 -7.07
CA SER A 242 -17.35 76.47 -6.50
C SER A 242 -16.50 77.22 -7.55
N ALA A 243 -15.91 76.51 -8.53
CA ALA A 243 -15.08 77.12 -9.60
C ALA A 243 -15.96 77.84 -10.68
N LYS A 244 -17.23 77.48 -10.81
CA LYS A 244 -18.15 78.08 -11.78
C LYS A 244 -18.72 79.42 -11.29
N THR A 245 -18.66 79.68 -9.98
CA THR A 245 -19.12 80.91 -9.39
C THR A 245 -18.03 82.01 -9.44
N GLU A 246 -16.76 81.60 -9.49
CA GLU A 246 -15.61 82.55 -9.50
C GLU A 246 -15.26 83.12 -10.92
N ILE A 247 -15.69 82.42 -11.99
CA ILE A 247 -15.46 82.83 -13.38
C ILE A 247 -16.47 83.89 -13.85
N ARG A 248 -17.55 84.16 -13.10
CA ARG A 248 -18.59 85.09 -13.53
C ARG A 248 -18.37 86.56 -13.08
N THR A 249 -17.31 86.82 -12.34
CA THR A 249 -17.01 88.19 -11.81
C THR A 249 -15.76 88.88 -12.42
N GLY A 250 -15.05 88.20 -13.37
CA GLY A 250 -13.76 88.68 -13.89
C GLY A 250 -13.79 89.27 -15.33
N ASP A 251 -14.89 89.23 -16.04
CA ASP A 251 -14.93 89.69 -17.47
C ASP A 251 -15.53 91.09 -17.60
N ARG A 252 -14.81 92.01 -17.12
CA ARG A 252 -14.96 93.39 -17.51
C ARG A 252 -13.56 94.10 -17.45
N TYR A 253 -12.92 94.17 -18.54
CA TYR A 253 -11.75 95.00 -18.93
C TYR A 253 -10.67 94.18 -19.67
N ARG A 254 -10.63 94.21 -20.98
CA ARG A 254 -9.72 94.96 -21.81
C ARG A 254 -9.55 94.36 -23.23
N GLN A 255 -9.82 95.19 -24.16
CA GLN A 255 -9.65 95.08 -25.62
C GLN A 255 -8.19 94.95 -26.06
N LYS A 256 -7.94 94.04 -27.06
CA LYS A 256 -7.15 94.17 -28.33
C LYS A 256 -5.78 94.88 -28.33
N PRO A 257 -5.04 94.64 -29.45
CA PRO A 257 -4.67 93.50 -30.27
C PRO A 257 -3.14 93.43 -30.53
N GLY A 258 -2.69 92.40 -31.24
CA GLY A 258 -1.31 92.37 -31.80
C GLY A 258 -0.93 91.05 -32.41
N LYS A 259 -0.79 91.09 -33.69
CA LYS A 259 -0.35 90.17 -34.71
C LYS A 259 1.07 89.67 -34.46
N GLU A 260 1.34 88.53 -35.05
CA GLU A 260 2.44 88.10 -35.95
C GLU A 260 3.00 86.74 -35.52
N GLN A 261 2.75 85.73 -36.36
CA GLN A 261 3.60 85.10 -37.39
C GLN A 261 4.97 84.65 -36.87
N ILE A 262 5.29 83.40 -37.05
CA ILE A 262 6.05 82.82 -38.15
C ILE A 262 6.67 81.45 -37.66
N HIS A 263 6.51 80.46 -38.50
CA HIS A 263 7.41 79.34 -38.89
C HIS A 263 8.12 78.57 -37.77
N GLY A 264 8.27 77.33 -37.90
CA GLY A 264 8.64 76.37 -38.90
C GLY A 264 8.95 75.02 -38.23
N ALA A 265 8.61 74.11 -38.99
CA ALA A 265 9.45 73.03 -39.46
C ALA A 265 9.98 72.11 -38.37
N GLU A 266 9.59 70.90 -38.43
CA GLU A 266 10.06 69.78 -39.27
C GLU A 266 10.90 68.83 -38.50
N GLN A 267 10.44 67.65 -38.62
CA GLN A 267 11.14 66.42 -38.98
C GLN A 267 11.89 65.62 -37.89
N THR A 268 11.48 64.49 -37.95
CA THR A 268 12.19 63.20 -38.23
C THR A 268 12.91 62.64 -37.01
N GLU A 269 12.98 61.47 -36.85
CA GLU A 269 12.97 60.22 -37.53
C GLU A 269 13.40 59.14 -36.55
N LYS A 270 12.77 58.06 -36.65
CA LYS A 270 13.32 56.72 -36.81
C LYS A 270 14.27 56.13 -35.79
N SER A 271 13.87 54.92 -35.63
CA SER A 271 14.70 53.68 -35.59
C SER A 271 15.47 53.45 -34.31
N GLY A 272 15.53 52.34 -33.90
CA GLY A 272 15.58 50.99 -34.41
C GLY A 272 16.11 50.08 -33.34
N LEU A 273 15.63 48.97 -33.51
CA LEU A 273 16.35 47.72 -33.67
C LEU A 273 17.17 47.17 -32.51
N CYS A 274 16.78 45.93 -32.29
CA CYS A 274 17.68 44.78 -32.17
C CYS A 274 18.51 44.68 -30.89
N ASN A 275 18.66 43.63 -30.31
CA ASN A 275 18.86 42.27 -30.76
C ASN A 275 19.20 41.38 -29.55
N ALA A 276 18.75 40.16 -29.64
CA ALA A 276 19.51 38.97 -29.44
C ALA A 276 20.19 38.75 -28.07
N GLY A 277 19.79 37.77 -27.37
CA GLY A 277 20.20 36.41 -27.65
C GLY A 277 21.31 35.98 -26.74
N ARG A 278 21.10 34.88 -26.08
CA ARG A 278 21.98 33.74 -25.95
C ARG A 278 21.72 32.91 -24.71
N THR A 279 21.22 31.72 -24.94
CA THR A 279 21.64 30.55 -24.17
C THR A 279 23.16 30.33 -24.36
N PRO A 280 23.85 29.70 -23.43
CA PRO A 280 24.29 28.34 -23.61
C PRO A 280 24.16 27.52 -22.32
N GLU A 281 23.67 26.25 -22.42
CA GLU A 281 24.48 25.03 -22.66
C GLU A 281 25.45 24.61 -21.54
N ARG A 282 25.22 23.36 -21.11
CA ARG A 282 26.16 22.30 -20.75
C ARG A 282 26.88 22.32 -19.40
N GLY A 283 26.74 21.20 -18.76
CA GLY A 283 27.62 20.68 -17.74
C GLY A 283 27.18 19.29 -17.26
N GLN A 284 27.43 18.26 -18.07
CA GLN A 284 27.60 16.89 -17.62
C GLN A 284 28.86 16.79 -16.76
N VAL A 285 28.80 16.02 -15.69
CA VAL A 285 29.88 15.17 -15.13
C VAL A 285 29.14 14.15 -14.26
N HIS A 286 29.01 12.85 -14.63
CA HIS A 286 29.92 11.74 -14.43
C HIS A 286 30.62 11.70 -13.07
N THR A 287 30.38 10.67 -12.34
CA THR A 287 31.22 9.62 -11.75
C THR A 287 30.35 8.88 -10.74
N ASP A 288 30.02 7.61 -10.91
CA ASP A 288 30.83 6.40 -10.69
C ASP A 288 31.16 6.07 -9.23
N GLU A 289 31.00 4.78 -8.99
CA GLU A 289 31.58 3.90 -7.96
C GLU A 289 30.74 3.72 -6.69
N SER A 290 30.05 2.58 -6.55
CA SER A 290 30.48 1.19 -6.27
C SER A 290 30.69 0.91 -4.78
N LEU A 291 30.22 -0.28 -4.41
CA LEU A 291 30.64 -1.14 -3.29
C LEU A 291 30.02 -0.90 -1.90
N SER A 292 29.12 -1.72 -1.48
CA SER A 292 29.29 -3.03 -0.79
C SER A 292 27.93 -3.68 -0.61
#